data_4c86ad0eaa58c852f5cb6e137e443274
#
_entry.id   4c86ad0eaa58c852f5cb6e137e443274
#
_cell.length_a   1.000
_cell.length_b   1.000
_cell.length_c   1.000
_cell.angle_alpha   90.00
_cell.angle_beta   90.00
_cell.angle_gamma   90.00
#
_symmetry.space_group_name_H-M   'P 1'
#
loop_
_entity.id
_entity.type
_entity.pdbx_description
1 polymer ?
#
loop_
_entity_poly.entity_id
_entity_poly.type
_entity_poly.pdbx_seq_one_letter_code
_entity_poly.pdbx_strand_id
1 'polypeptide(L)'
;IKNGAPFDILLAADAKTPAKAVAEGHGVAGTPFTYAVGKLVLWSSDANLVKNDVAAVLNSANVKHVAIANPKLAPYGEAAYQTLKSLGLEKAVEGKTVLGDNIGKTYQFVKTGNAEAGFIALSQCFKDGKFVSGSGYVIPQDLYSEIKQDAVLLKKGENNEGAKRFLKFLKESQEATAIRDAYGYGTARSRAELTERYC
;
A
#
# COMPACT_ATOMS: atom_id res chain seq x y z
N ILE A 1 -13.96 14.88 -8.10
CA ILE A 1 -13.35 16.20 -7.86
C ILE A 1 -13.51 17.07 -9.10
N LYS A 2 -13.03 16.67 -10.23
CA LYS A 2 -13.14 17.38 -11.52
C LYS A 2 -14.58 17.80 -11.86
N ASN A 3 -15.56 16.97 -11.53
CA ASN A 3 -16.98 17.17 -11.81
C ASN A 3 -17.75 17.85 -10.65
N GLY A 4 -17.04 18.56 -9.76
CA GLY A 4 -17.65 19.35 -8.70
C GLY A 4 -18.07 18.59 -7.45
N ALA A 5 -17.57 17.37 -7.25
CA ALA A 5 -17.83 16.63 -6.01
C ALA A 5 -17.37 17.44 -4.77
N PRO A 6 -18.20 17.55 -3.73
CA PRO A 6 -17.97 18.46 -2.61
C PRO A 6 -17.05 17.87 -1.53
N PHE A 7 -15.85 17.48 -1.91
CA PHE A 7 -14.85 16.97 -0.97
C PHE A 7 -13.84 18.05 -0.58
N ASP A 8 -13.46 18.07 0.67
CA ASP A 8 -12.52 19.03 1.24
C ASP A 8 -11.08 18.49 1.23
N ILE A 9 -10.91 17.18 1.35
CA ILE A 9 -9.64 16.49 1.45
C ILE A 9 -9.63 15.29 0.51
N LEU A 10 -8.47 15.02 -0.09
CA LEU A 10 -8.19 13.77 -0.78
C LEU A 10 -7.08 13.01 -0.04
N LEU A 11 -7.37 11.78 0.37
CA LEU A 11 -6.39 10.82 0.83
C LEU A 11 -6.19 9.78 -0.27
N ALA A 12 -5.04 9.76 -0.90
CA ALA A 12 -4.74 8.88 -2.02
C ALA A 12 -3.84 7.71 -1.61
N ALA A 13 -3.86 6.65 -2.40
CA ALA A 13 -2.96 5.51 -2.26
C ALA A 13 -1.60 5.71 -2.95
N ASP A 14 -1.39 6.86 -3.57
CA ASP A 14 -0.16 7.25 -4.25
C ASP A 14 0.17 8.74 -3.99
N ALA A 15 1.34 9.18 -4.43
CA ALA A 15 1.76 10.57 -4.38
C ALA A 15 1.41 11.35 -5.68
N LYS A 16 1.17 10.65 -6.78
CA LYS A 16 0.93 11.27 -8.10
C LYS A 16 -0.44 11.92 -8.17
N THR A 17 -1.46 11.28 -7.61
CA THR A 17 -2.85 11.76 -7.65
C THR A 17 -3.04 13.09 -6.91
N PRO A 18 -2.54 13.29 -5.68
CA PRO A 18 -2.55 14.59 -5.02
C PRO A 18 -1.76 15.66 -5.77
N ALA A 19 -0.58 15.34 -6.29
CA ALA A 19 0.21 16.26 -7.09
C ALA A 19 -0.53 16.70 -8.37
N LYS A 20 -1.20 15.78 -9.04
CA LYS A 20 -2.04 16.07 -10.21
C LYS A 20 -3.23 16.95 -9.85
N ALA A 21 -3.89 16.72 -8.70
CA ALA A 21 -4.97 17.57 -8.24
C ALA A 21 -4.52 19.03 -8.07
N VAL A 22 -3.33 19.26 -7.53
CA VAL A 22 -2.74 20.62 -7.44
C VAL A 22 -2.45 21.17 -8.81
N ALA A 23 -1.79 20.42 -9.70
CA ALA A 23 -1.43 20.87 -11.05
C ALA A 23 -2.66 21.23 -11.90
N GLU A 24 -3.77 20.54 -11.71
CA GLU A 24 -5.04 20.81 -12.42
C GLU A 24 -5.92 21.87 -11.72
N GLY A 25 -5.44 22.51 -10.65
CA GLY A 25 -6.15 23.58 -9.94
C GLY A 25 -7.26 23.10 -8.99
N HIS A 26 -7.33 21.81 -8.69
CA HIS A 26 -8.31 21.23 -7.76
C HIS A 26 -7.78 21.06 -6.34
N GLY A 27 -6.46 21.04 -6.18
CA GLY A 27 -5.76 20.99 -4.89
C GLY A 27 -5.12 22.32 -4.52
N VAL A 28 -4.98 22.57 -3.22
CA VAL A 28 -4.29 23.76 -2.70
C VAL A 28 -2.78 23.52 -2.74
N ALA A 29 -2.04 24.40 -3.42
CA ALA A 29 -0.59 24.31 -3.54
C ALA A 29 0.09 24.32 -2.16
N GLY A 30 1.16 23.53 -2.01
CA GLY A 30 1.91 23.43 -0.76
C GLY A 30 1.26 22.59 0.34
N THR A 31 0.08 22.01 0.10
CA THR A 31 -0.62 21.16 1.08
C THR A 31 -0.40 19.65 0.93
N PRO A 32 0.05 19.10 -0.22
CA PRO A 32 0.33 17.67 -0.30
C PRO A 32 1.43 17.24 0.68
N PHE A 33 1.20 16.12 1.36
CA PHE A 33 2.19 15.46 2.21
C PHE A 33 1.93 13.96 2.29
N THR A 34 2.98 13.17 2.55
CA THR A 34 2.85 11.74 2.77
C THR A 34 2.30 11.48 4.18
N TYR A 35 1.08 10.97 4.28
CA TYR A 35 0.46 10.64 5.56
C TYR A 35 0.74 9.21 6.01
N ALA A 36 1.07 8.30 5.09
CA ALA A 36 1.42 6.91 5.39
C ALA A 36 2.30 6.33 4.27
N VAL A 37 3.14 5.35 4.63
CA VAL A 37 3.87 4.52 3.67
C VAL A 37 3.33 3.10 3.79
N GLY A 38 2.72 2.60 2.71
CA GLY A 38 2.19 1.25 2.64
C GLY A 38 3.29 0.20 2.65
N LYS A 39 3.02 -0.96 3.23
CA LYS A 39 3.91 -2.13 3.20
C LYS A 39 3.25 -3.28 2.47
N LEU A 40 4.03 -3.96 1.64
CA LEU A 40 3.61 -5.13 0.88
C LEU A 40 3.81 -6.39 1.71
N VAL A 41 2.85 -7.31 1.62
CA VAL A 41 2.92 -8.62 2.27
C VAL A 41 2.48 -9.70 1.29
N LEU A 42 3.16 -10.83 1.28
CA LEU A 42 2.64 -12.07 0.70
C LEU A 42 1.81 -12.74 1.78
N TRP A 43 0.52 -12.93 1.55
CA TRP A 43 -0.44 -13.42 2.52
C TRP A 43 -1.32 -14.54 1.97
N SER A 44 -1.74 -15.42 2.86
CA SER A 44 -2.72 -16.48 2.62
C SER A 44 -3.73 -16.54 3.77
N SER A 45 -4.97 -16.91 3.45
CA SER A 45 -5.97 -17.24 4.47
C SER A 45 -5.66 -18.55 5.22
N ASP A 46 -4.83 -19.41 4.64
CA ASP A 46 -4.29 -20.61 5.30
C ASP A 46 -3.18 -20.21 6.27
N ALA A 47 -3.37 -20.53 7.57
CA ALA A 47 -2.44 -20.20 8.64
C ALA A 47 -1.05 -20.88 8.50
N ASN A 48 -0.92 -21.89 7.65
CA ASN A 48 0.30 -22.70 7.52
C ASN A 48 1.01 -22.55 6.17
N LEU A 49 0.41 -21.83 5.20
CA LEU A 49 0.94 -21.78 3.84
C LEU A 49 2.14 -20.85 3.70
N VAL A 50 2.05 -19.64 4.21
CA VAL A 50 3.11 -18.64 4.05
C VAL A 50 4.06 -18.68 5.25
N LYS A 51 5.32 -18.98 4.94
CA LYS A 51 6.46 -18.91 5.88
C LYS A 51 7.45 -17.85 5.38
N ASN A 52 8.69 -17.95 5.76
CA ASN A 52 9.72 -16.94 5.47
C ASN A 52 10.37 -17.07 4.08
N ASP A 53 9.77 -17.81 3.15
CA ASP A 53 10.31 -18.06 1.82
C ASP A 53 9.25 -17.83 0.74
N VAL A 54 9.37 -16.68 0.07
CA VAL A 54 8.47 -16.29 -1.03
C VAL A 54 8.57 -17.30 -2.19
N ALA A 55 9.76 -17.72 -2.55
CA ALA A 55 9.98 -18.66 -3.66
C ALA A 55 9.31 -20.01 -3.38
N ALA A 56 9.45 -20.53 -2.16
CA ALA A 56 8.81 -21.78 -1.76
C ALA A 56 7.29 -21.72 -1.86
N VAL A 57 6.68 -20.61 -1.44
CA VAL A 57 5.23 -20.41 -1.56
C VAL A 57 4.79 -20.36 -3.03
N LEU A 58 5.44 -19.53 -3.84
CA LEU A 58 5.03 -19.32 -5.24
C LEU A 58 5.28 -20.54 -6.12
N ASN A 59 6.28 -21.36 -5.82
CA ASN A 59 6.58 -22.59 -6.56
C ASN A 59 5.85 -23.83 -6.00
N SER A 60 5.12 -23.69 -4.91
CA SER A 60 4.36 -24.81 -4.34
C SER A 60 3.30 -25.32 -5.32
N ALA A 61 3.21 -26.64 -5.46
CA ALA A 61 2.17 -27.29 -6.27
C ALA A 61 0.75 -27.03 -5.75
N ASN A 62 0.62 -26.66 -4.46
CA ASN A 62 -0.64 -26.33 -3.82
C ASN A 62 -1.09 -24.90 -4.11
N VAL A 63 -0.21 -24.04 -4.63
CA VAL A 63 -0.51 -22.65 -5.00
C VAL A 63 -0.75 -22.60 -6.50
N LYS A 64 -2.00 -22.63 -6.89
CA LYS A 64 -2.44 -22.59 -8.29
C LYS A 64 -2.82 -21.18 -8.75
N HIS A 65 -3.18 -20.32 -7.82
CA HIS A 65 -3.60 -18.95 -8.07
C HIS A 65 -2.88 -18.01 -7.10
N VAL A 66 -2.29 -16.95 -7.65
CA VAL A 66 -1.66 -15.86 -6.89
C VAL A 66 -2.34 -14.56 -7.24
N ALA A 67 -2.98 -13.93 -6.26
CA ALA A 67 -3.66 -12.66 -6.45
C ALA A 67 -2.64 -11.51 -6.43
N ILE A 68 -2.69 -10.67 -7.45
CA ILE A 68 -1.87 -9.46 -7.59
C ILE A 68 -2.78 -8.32 -8.04
N ALA A 69 -2.64 -7.14 -7.46
CA ALA A 69 -3.34 -5.96 -7.97
C ALA A 69 -2.78 -5.57 -9.34
N ASN A 70 -3.65 -5.09 -10.22
CA ASN A 70 -3.24 -4.66 -11.56
C ASN A 70 -2.23 -3.51 -11.45
N PRO A 71 -0.97 -3.67 -11.90
CA PRO A 71 0.07 -2.68 -11.73
C PRO A 71 -0.20 -1.37 -12.48
N LYS A 72 -1.07 -1.40 -13.50
CA LYS A 72 -1.49 -0.20 -14.24
C LYS A 72 -2.48 0.66 -13.46
N LEU A 73 -3.16 0.08 -12.46
CA LEU A 73 -4.26 0.70 -11.72
C LEU A 73 -3.95 0.90 -10.23
N ALA A 74 -3.03 0.12 -9.67
CA ALA A 74 -2.81 0.05 -8.23
C ALA A 74 -1.32 0.03 -7.85
N PRO A 75 -0.88 0.90 -6.93
CA PRO A 75 0.52 0.99 -6.50
C PRO A 75 1.05 -0.31 -5.87
N TYR A 76 0.22 -1.03 -5.13
CA TYR A 76 0.60 -2.34 -4.56
C TYR A 76 0.85 -3.41 -5.62
N GLY A 77 0.19 -3.32 -6.78
CA GLY A 77 0.46 -4.18 -7.92
C GLY A 77 1.83 -3.90 -8.54
N GLU A 78 2.19 -2.63 -8.70
CA GLU A 78 3.52 -2.23 -9.15
C GLU A 78 4.60 -2.75 -8.19
N ALA A 79 4.41 -2.56 -6.88
CA ALA A 79 5.33 -3.06 -5.85
C ALA A 79 5.48 -4.60 -5.89
N ALA A 80 4.38 -5.33 -6.10
CA ALA A 80 4.41 -6.79 -6.22
C ALA A 80 5.27 -7.24 -7.43
N TYR A 81 5.09 -6.63 -8.58
CA TYR A 81 5.90 -6.95 -9.76
C TYR A 81 7.36 -6.55 -9.61
N GLN A 82 7.66 -5.42 -8.97
CA GLN A 82 9.03 -5.05 -8.61
C GLN A 82 9.68 -6.09 -7.71
N THR A 83 8.95 -6.58 -6.70
CA THR A 83 9.40 -7.65 -5.80
C THR A 83 9.70 -8.94 -6.57
N LEU A 84 8.77 -9.39 -7.41
CA LEU A 84 8.95 -10.58 -8.23
C LEU A 84 10.19 -10.47 -9.13
N LYS A 85 10.36 -9.32 -9.76
CA LYS A 85 11.54 -9.04 -10.60
C LYS A 85 12.83 -9.04 -9.79
N SER A 86 12.84 -8.37 -8.63
CA SER A 86 14.02 -8.33 -7.75
C SER A 86 14.44 -9.71 -7.25
N LEU A 87 13.48 -10.62 -7.06
CA LEU A 87 13.72 -12.00 -6.64
C LEU A 87 13.90 -12.99 -7.79
N GLY A 88 13.71 -12.57 -9.05
CA GLY A 88 13.75 -13.46 -10.21
C GLY A 88 12.59 -14.46 -10.25
N LEU A 89 11.43 -14.12 -9.68
CA LEU A 89 10.28 -15.02 -9.52
C LEU A 89 9.13 -14.73 -10.50
N GLU A 90 9.34 -13.93 -11.54
CA GLU A 90 8.32 -13.60 -12.52
C GLU A 90 7.70 -14.84 -13.16
N LYS A 91 8.54 -15.83 -13.49
CA LYS A 91 8.07 -17.11 -14.06
C LYS A 91 7.27 -17.97 -13.08
N ALA A 92 7.51 -17.82 -11.78
CA ALA A 92 6.82 -18.60 -10.76
C ALA A 92 5.33 -18.28 -10.67
N VAL A 93 4.92 -17.10 -11.14
CA VAL A 93 3.52 -16.64 -11.14
C VAL A 93 2.89 -16.65 -12.53
N GLU A 94 3.67 -16.99 -13.57
CA GLU A 94 3.17 -17.08 -14.94
C GLU A 94 2.09 -18.16 -15.05
N GLY A 95 0.94 -17.79 -15.63
CA GLY A 95 -0.22 -18.67 -15.73
C GLY A 95 -1.01 -18.89 -14.43
N LYS A 96 -0.55 -18.34 -13.30
CA LYS A 96 -1.21 -18.44 -11.99
C LYS A 96 -1.82 -17.11 -11.51
N THR A 97 -1.48 -16.00 -12.14
CA THR A 97 -1.86 -14.67 -11.66
C THR A 97 -3.34 -14.40 -11.84
N VAL A 98 -3.99 -13.97 -10.75
CA VAL A 98 -5.34 -13.41 -10.74
C VAL A 98 -5.22 -11.93 -10.45
N LEU A 99 -5.61 -11.09 -11.41
CA LEU A 99 -5.50 -9.63 -11.28
C LEU A 99 -6.73 -9.03 -10.61
N GLY A 100 -6.50 -8.27 -9.54
CA GLY A 100 -7.51 -7.40 -8.93
C GLY A 100 -7.39 -5.96 -9.45
N ASP A 101 -8.52 -5.31 -9.74
CA ASP A 101 -8.52 -3.91 -10.20
C ASP A 101 -8.00 -2.92 -9.13
N ASN A 102 -8.06 -3.32 -7.88
CA ASN A 102 -7.54 -2.58 -6.73
C ASN A 102 -7.10 -3.55 -5.63
N ILE A 103 -6.44 -3.02 -4.61
CA ILE A 103 -5.91 -3.84 -3.52
C ILE A 103 -7.01 -4.49 -2.67
N GLY A 104 -8.17 -3.88 -2.56
CA GLY A 104 -9.33 -4.44 -1.86
C GLY A 104 -9.85 -5.70 -2.52
N LYS A 105 -10.03 -5.68 -3.86
CA LYS A 105 -10.42 -6.87 -4.64
C LYS A 105 -9.35 -7.96 -4.58
N THR A 106 -8.08 -7.60 -4.65
CA THR A 106 -6.96 -8.53 -4.54
C THR A 106 -7.00 -9.28 -3.20
N TYR A 107 -7.20 -8.55 -2.11
CA TYR A 107 -7.39 -9.13 -0.78
C TYR A 107 -8.58 -10.08 -0.73
N GLN A 108 -9.73 -9.71 -1.33
CA GLN A 108 -10.92 -10.56 -1.35
C GLN A 108 -10.68 -11.88 -2.07
N PHE A 109 -9.93 -11.92 -3.17
CA PHE A 109 -9.59 -13.17 -3.84
C PHE A 109 -8.87 -14.15 -2.92
N VAL A 110 -7.94 -13.67 -2.10
CA VAL A 110 -7.21 -14.53 -1.15
C VAL A 110 -8.10 -14.90 0.04
N LYS A 111 -8.82 -13.93 0.59
CA LYS A 111 -9.68 -14.14 1.76
C LYS A 111 -10.78 -15.17 1.51
N THR A 112 -11.33 -15.20 0.31
CA THR A 112 -12.41 -16.13 -0.09
C THR A 112 -11.90 -17.46 -0.65
N GLY A 113 -10.57 -17.66 -0.74
CA GLY A 113 -9.98 -18.89 -1.26
C GLY A 113 -9.96 -19.00 -2.80
N ASN A 114 -10.31 -17.93 -3.52
CA ASN A 114 -10.19 -17.90 -4.98
C ASN A 114 -8.73 -17.78 -5.46
N ALA A 115 -7.84 -17.40 -4.57
CA ALA A 115 -6.40 -17.53 -4.72
C ALA A 115 -5.82 -18.07 -3.41
N GLU A 116 -4.88 -19.00 -3.48
CA GLU A 116 -4.27 -19.61 -2.30
C GLU A 116 -3.36 -18.62 -1.56
N ALA A 117 -2.71 -17.72 -2.32
CA ALA A 117 -1.87 -16.64 -1.79
C ALA A 117 -2.00 -15.39 -2.66
N GLY A 118 -1.57 -14.26 -2.14
CA GLY A 118 -1.53 -13.01 -2.89
C GLY A 118 -0.66 -11.95 -2.25
N PHE A 119 -0.27 -10.98 -3.06
CA PHE A 119 0.41 -9.78 -2.61
C PHE A 119 -0.62 -8.72 -2.26
N ILE A 120 -0.72 -8.40 -0.98
CA ILE A 120 -1.72 -7.45 -0.46
C ILE A 120 -1.05 -6.38 0.40
N ALA A 121 -1.84 -5.40 0.85
CA ALA A 121 -1.36 -4.41 1.80
C ALA A 121 -1.29 -5.02 3.21
N LEU A 122 -0.20 -4.77 3.93
CA LEU A 122 -0.05 -5.26 5.30
C LEU A 122 -1.20 -4.80 6.19
N SER A 123 -1.68 -3.57 6.01
CA SER A 123 -2.80 -3.00 6.77
C SER A 123 -4.13 -3.76 6.62
N GLN A 124 -4.28 -4.62 5.63
CA GLN A 124 -5.49 -5.42 5.42
C GLN A 124 -5.54 -6.68 6.31
N CYS A 125 -4.40 -7.13 6.79
CA CYS A 125 -4.29 -8.40 7.53
C CYS A 125 -3.50 -8.30 8.84
N PHE A 126 -3.08 -7.10 9.25
CA PHE A 126 -2.19 -6.89 10.38
C PHE A 126 -2.76 -5.85 11.34
N LYS A 127 -2.65 -6.13 12.63
CA LYS A 127 -3.01 -5.19 13.69
C LYS A 127 -2.21 -5.48 14.96
N ASP A 128 -1.77 -4.43 15.62
CA ASP A 128 -1.08 -4.50 16.92
C ASP A 128 0.09 -5.49 16.94
N GLY A 129 0.92 -5.47 15.91
CA GLY A 129 2.15 -6.27 15.83
C GLY A 129 1.98 -7.69 15.31
N LYS A 130 0.79 -8.10 14.88
CA LYS A 130 0.52 -9.49 14.44
C LYS A 130 -0.47 -9.58 13.29
N PHE A 131 -0.42 -10.69 12.56
CA PHE A 131 -1.46 -11.04 11.60
C PHE A 131 -2.77 -11.35 12.34
N VAL A 132 -3.86 -10.76 11.86
CA VAL A 132 -5.20 -10.96 12.44
C VAL A 132 -5.73 -12.36 12.11
N SER A 133 -5.38 -12.89 10.95
CA SER A 133 -5.73 -14.23 10.49
C SER A 133 -4.76 -14.69 9.41
N GLY A 134 -4.77 -15.97 9.06
CA GLY A 134 -3.95 -16.55 8.03
C GLY A 134 -2.47 -16.57 8.36
N SER A 135 -1.65 -16.55 7.31
CA SER A 135 -0.20 -16.49 7.39
C SER A 135 0.35 -15.48 6.39
N GLY A 136 1.46 -14.82 6.73
CA GLY A 136 2.04 -13.80 5.87
C GLY A 136 3.53 -13.62 6.09
N TYR A 137 4.16 -13.07 5.05
CA TYR A 137 5.54 -12.64 5.06
C TYR A 137 5.64 -11.21 4.56
N VAL A 138 6.07 -10.32 5.43
CA VAL A 138 6.27 -8.90 5.08
C VAL A 138 7.43 -8.78 4.12
N ILE A 139 7.16 -8.26 2.93
CA ILE A 139 8.19 -8.11 1.90
C ILE A 139 9.19 -7.02 2.33
N PRO A 140 10.50 -7.31 2.29
CA PRO A 140 11.52 -6.30 2.57
C PRO A 140 11.39 -5.07 1.67
N GLN A 141 11.56 -3.88 2.26
CA GLN A 141 11.34 -2.60 1.56
C GLN A 141 12.33 -2.35 0.42
N ASP A 142 13.50 -2.97 0.45
CA ASP A 142 14.53 -2.86 -0.59
C ASP A 142 14.18 -3.59 -1.88
N LEU A 143 13.16 -4.43 -1.88
CA LEU A 143 12.69 -5.17 -3.07
C LEU A 143 11.70 -4.39 -3.94
N TYR A 144 11.17 -3.27 -3.45
CA TYR A 144 10.21 -2.43 -4.18
C TYR A 144 10.29 -0.97 -3.74
N SER A 145 9.81 -0.07 -4.59
CA SER A 145 9.74 1.37 -4.29
C SER A 145 8.75 1.66 -3.18
N GLU A 146 9.04 2.65 -2.33
CA GLU A 146 8.13 3.06 -1.27
C GLU A 146 6.73 3.39 -1.80
N ILE A 147 5.70 2.81 -1.18
CA ILE A 147 4.30 3.08 -1.50
C ILE A 147 3.84 4.29 -0.69
N LYS A 148 4.25 5.47 -1.12
CA LYS A 148 3.88 6.73 -0.47
C LYS A 148 2.42 7.03 -0.75
N GLN A 149 1.67 7.25 0.32
CA GLN A 149 0.27 7.61 0.29
C GLN A 149 0.13 9.06 0.73
N ASP A 150 -0.25 9.93 -0.18
CA ASP A 150 -0.29 11.36 0.05
C ASP A 150 -1.72 11.87 0.29
N ALA A 151 -1.80 12.88 1.15
CA ALA A 151 -2.99 13.69 1.38
C ALA A 151 -2.84 15.05 0.72
N VAL A 152 -3.94 15.67 0.36
CA VAL A 152 -4.00 17.05 -0.13
C VAL A 152 -5.27 17.73 0.30
N LEU A 153 -5.19 19.02 0.65
CA LEU A 153 -6.34 19.88 0.83
C LEU A 153 -6.91 20.27 -0.54
N LEU A 154 -8.17 20.00 -0.78
CA LEU A 154 -8.81 20.39 -2.04
C LEU A 154 -9.28 21.85 -2.00
N LYS A 155 -9.42 22.46 -3.16
CA LYS A 155 -9.86 23.86 -3.28
C LYS A 155 -11.20 24.12 -2.58
N LYS A 156 -12.12 23.18 -2.60
CA LYS A 156 -13.39 23.29 -1.87
C LYS A 156 -13.23 23.37 -0.36
N GLY A 157 -12.21 22.72 0.18
CA GLY A 157 -11.87 22.73 1.61
C GLY A 157 -10.94 23.86 2.03
N GLU A 158 -10.50 24.73 1.12
CA GLU A 158 -9.47 25.76 1.36
C GLU A 158 -9.77 26.64 2.57
N ASN A 159 -11.05 26.95 2.82
CA ASN A 159 -11.50 27.75 3.94
C ASN A 159 -12.14 26.93 5.08
N ASN A 160 -12.07 25.61 5.02
CA ASN A 160 -12.58 24.72 6.06
C ASN A 160 -11.52 24.48 7.13
N GLU A 161 -11.64 25.16 8.28
CA GLU A 161 -10.71 25.00 9.40
C GLU A 161 -10.72 23.60 10.01
N GLY A 162 -11.84 22.88 9.94
CA GLY A 162 -11.93 21.47 10.36
C GLY A 162 -11.06 20.57 9.48
N ALA A 163 -11.11 20.76 8.16
CA ALA A 163 -10.29 20.03 7.19
C ALA A 163 -8.79 20.30 7.43
N LYS A 164 -8.40 21.54 7.63
CA LYS A 164 -7.01 21.91 7.92
C LYS A 164 -6.52 21.29 9.24
N ARG A 165 -7.33 21.33 10.30
CA ARG A 165 -7.00 20.69 11.59
C ARG A 165 -6.85 19.18 11.46
N PHE A 166 -7.69 18.53 10.67
CA PHE A 166 -7.59 17.09 10.41
C PHE A 166 -6.28 16.74 9.69
N LEU A 167 -5.90 17.49 8.66
CA LEU A 167 -4.63 17.26 7.96
C LEU A 167 -3.43 17.50 8.88
N LYS A 168 -3.48 18.52 9.72
CA LYS A 168 -2.44 18.77 10.75
C LYS A 168 -2.35 17.61 11.75
N PHE A 169 -3.48 17.09 12.22
CA PHE A 169 -3.55 15.92 13.09
C PHE A 169 -2.88 14.71 12.42
N LEU A 170 -3.22 14.41 11.16
CA LEU A 170 -2.60 13.31 10.42
C LEU A 170 -1.08 13.47 10.28
N LYS A 171 -0.61 14.70 10.11
CA LYS A 171 0.82 14.98 9.88
C LYS A 171 1.65 14.96 11.16
N GLU A 172 1.13 15.50 12.26
CA GLU A 172 1.92 15.87 13.43
C GLU A 172 1.56 15.11 14.72
N SER A 173 0.36 14.48 14.78
CA SER A 173 -0.12 13.86 16.03
C SER A 173 0.57 12.53 16.31
N GLN A 174 0.96 12.34 17.57
CA GLN A 174 1.45 11.05 18.07
C GLN A 174 0.37 9.97 18.02
N GLU A 175 -0.90 10.34 18.22
CA GLU A 175 -2.03 9.41 18.12
C GLU A 175 -2.20 8.90 16.69
N ALA A 176 -2.11 9.78 15.68
CA ALA A 176 -2.14 9.37 14.28
C ALA A 176 -0.97 8.45 13.94
N THR A 177 0.23 8.72 14.46
CA THR A 177 1.39 7.84 14.31
C THR A 177 1.15 6.47 14.95
N ALA A 178 0.64 6.42 16.18
CA ALA A 178 0.34 5.18 16.86
C ALA A 178 -0.70 4.32 16.09
N ILE A 179 -1.72 4.95 15.51
CA ILE A 179 -2.71 4.27 14.69
C ILE A 179 -2.06 3.69 13.42
N ARG A 180 -1.22 4.45 12.72
CA ARG A 180 -0.49 3.95 11.55
C ARG A 180 0.38 2.74 11.90
N ASP A 181 1.13 2.83 12.99
CA ASP A 181 2.02 1.75 13.45
C ASP A 181 1.21 0.49 13.80
N ALA A 182 0.07 0.65 14.48
CA ALA A 182 -0.81 -0.47 14.83
C ALA A 182 -1.29 -1.26 13.60
N TYR A 183 -1.51 -0.58 12.48
CA TYR A 183 -1.91 -1.22 11.21
C TYR A 183 -0.74 -1.54 10.27
N GLY A 184 0.50 -1.43 10.74
CA GLY A 184 1.68 -1.81 9.98
C GLY A 184 2.10 -0.84 8.88
N TYR A 185 1.59 0.40 8.89
CA TYR A 185 2.08 1.45 8.00
C TYR A 185 3.46 1.95 8.46
N GLY A 186 4.29 2.36 7.49
CA GLY A 186 5.51 3.10 7.75
C GLY A 186 5.34 4.61 7.66
N THR A 187 6.40 5.33 7.99
CA THR A 187 6.55 6.77 7.73
C THR A 187 7.50 6.98 6.55
N ALA A 188 7.33 8.08 5.79
CA ALA A 188 8.27 8.45 4.74
C ALA A 188 9.66 8.68 5.36
N ARG A 189 10.69 8.00 4.83
CA ARG A 189 12.07 8.21 5.25
C ARG A 189 12.51 9.61 4.82
N SER A 190 13.13 10.35 5.72
CA SER A 190 13.79 11.59 5.36
C SER A 190 14.98 11.29 4.44
N ARG A 191 15.32 12.25 3.57
CA ARG A 191 16.50 12.12 2.69
C ARG A 191 17.80 11.84 3.47
N ALA A 192 17.87 12.27 4.72
CA ALA A 192 19.01 12.05 5.61
C ALA A 192 19.18 10.58 6.01
N GLU A 193 18.08 9.87 6.31
CA GLU A 193 18.12 8.46 6.71
C GLU A 193 18.47 7.51 5.55
N LEU A 194 18.27 7.94 4.29
CA LEU A 194 18.69 7.19 3.11
C LEU A 194 20.20 7.28 2.87
N THR A 195 20.85 8.35 3.34
CA THR A 195 22.29 8.57 3.12
C THR A 195 23.17 7.78 4.11
N GLU A 196 22.67 7.50 5.33
CA GLU A 196 23.43 6.76 6.35
C GLU A 196 23.58 5.24 6.08
N ARG A 197 22.82 4.66 5.15
CA ARG A 197 22.92 3.24 4.80
C ARG A 197 23.88 2.94 3.64
N TYR A 198 24.45 3.96 2.99
CA TYR A 198 25.31 3.81 1.82
C TYR A 198 26.71 4.46 2.01
N CYS A 199 27.06 4.81 3.25
CA CYS A 199 28.43 5.22 3.62
C CYS A 199 29.11 4.19 4.52
#